data_88e40e39958b0ffd8e5047fcfa455dd1
#
_entry.id   88e40e39958b0ffd8e5047fcfa455dd1
#
_cell.length_a   1.000
_cell.length_b   1.000
_cell.length_c   1.000
_cell.angle_alpha   90.00
_cell.angle_beta   90.00
_cell.angle_gamma   90.00
#
_symmetry.space_group_name_H-M   'P 1'
#
loop_
_entity.id
_entity.type
_entity.pdbx_description
1 polymer ?
#
loop_
_entity_poly.entity_id
_entity_poly.type
_entity_poly.pdbx_seq_one_letter_code
_entity_poly.pdbx_strand_id
1 'polypeptide(L)'
;MNPYEKLLNRKRTWTPVQTTAGKLKPGSEETIYRALAIRHMELPVGEFITEALEKEVPRSARTLLESNVKDEIKHDLALTYITNAIGVDEKAEYEALRLRDAWESHPDHTILKALVAERAIFFVILPFFRFCGDPGLRTV
;
A
#
# COMPACT_ATOMS: atom_id res chain seq x y z
N MET A 1 17.71 0.19 -23.61
CA MET A 1 17.08 0.23 -22.26
C MET A 1 15.84 -0.65 -22.30
N ASN A 2 15.82 -1.68 -21.47
CA ASN A 2 14.68 -2.58 -21.43
C ASN A 2 13.48 -1.95 -20.65
N PRO A 3 12.27 -2.52 -20.72
CA PRO A 3 11.08 -1.96 -20.06
C PRO A 3 11.25 -1.78 -18.55
N TYR A 4 11.91 -2.69 -17.86
CA TYR A 4 12.12 -2.62 -16.40
C TYR A 4 13.05 -1.49 -16.00
N GLU A 5 14.13 -1.26 -16.76
CA GLU A 5 15.03 -0.12 -16.58
C GLU A 5 14.32 1.21 -16.79
N LYS A 6 13.43 1.30 -17.81
CA LYS A 6 12.61 2.49 -18.03
C LYS A 6 11.70 2.79 -16.85
N LEU A 7 11.08 1.76 -16.29
CA LEU A 7 10.22 1.90 -15.09
C LEU A 7 11.04 2.34 -13.88
N LEU A 8 12.17 1.70 -13.64
CA LEU A 8 13.06 2.03 -12.52
C LEU A 8 13.55 3.49 -12.60
N ASN A 9 13.96 3.94 -13.78
CA ASN A 9 14.42 5.32 -13.98
C ASN A 9 13.32 6.38 -13.82
N ARG A 10 12.05 5.99 -13.93
CA ARG A 10 10.90 6.88 -13.70
C ARG A 10 10.43 6.90 -12.25
N LYS A 11 10.91 5.98 -11.43
CA LYS A 11 10.53 5.97 -10.01
C LYS A 11 11.02 7.25 -9.34
N ARG A 12 10.14 7.85 -8.55
CA ARG A 12 10.47 9.02 -7.74
C ARG A 12 10.88 8.56 -6.36
N THR A 13 11.94 9.16 -5.84
CA THR A 13 12.30 9.00 -4.44
C THR A 13 11.36 9.83 -3.59
N TRP A 14 10.82 9.25 -2.54
CA TRP A 14 9.97 9.93 -1.58
C TRP A 14 10.23 9.41 -0.16
N THR A 15 9.86 10.18 0.83
CA THR A 15 10.01 9.84 2.24
C THR A 15 8.67 9.99 2.93
N PRO A 16 8.24 9.04 3.77
CA PRO A 16 7.04 9.18 4.58
C PRO A 16 7.10 10.42 5.46
N VAL A 17 6.03 11.21 5.47
CA VAL A 17 5.92 12.42 6.29
C VAL A 17 5.00 12.13 7.46
N GLN A 18 5.46 12.44 8.68
CA GLN A 18 4.65 12.29 9.87
C GLN A 18 3.51 13.29 9.87
N THR A 19 2.28 12.79 9.94
CA THR A 19 1.07 13.59 10.07
C THR A 19 0.92 14.06 11.52
N THR A 20 0.72 15.34 11.74
CA THR A 20 0.66 15.93 13.09
C THR A 20 -0.74 16.34 13.53
N ALA A 21 -1.69 16.48 12.62
CA ALA A 21 -3.07 16.87 12.93
C ALA A 21 -4.03 16.30 11.89
N GLY A 22 -4.75 15.28 12.28
CA GLY A 22 -5.75 14.65 11.42
C GLY A 22 -7.12 15.27 11.61
N LYS A 23 -7.52 16.21 10.76
CA LYS A 23 -8.91 16.64 10.67
C LYS A 23 -9.53 16.03 9.43
N LEU A 24 -10.44 15.08 9.65
CA LEU A 24 -11.24 14.53 8.59
C LEU A 24 -12.37 15.48 8.21
N LYS A 25 -12.73 15.49 6.94
CA LYS A 25 -13.93 16.19 6.49
C LYS A 25 -15.16 15.51 7.11
N PRO A 26 -16.09 16.24 7.72
CA PRO A 26 -17.30 15.64 8.28
C PRO A 26 -18.02 14.74 7.27
N GLY A 27 -18.36 13.53 7.68
CA GLY A 27 -19.00 12.53 6.84
C GLY A 27 -18.05 11.67 6.00
N SER A 28 -16.74 11.89 6.09
CA SER A 28 -15.73 11.06 5.39
C SER A 28 -15.10 9.99 6.28
N GLU A 29 -15.39 10.01 7.58
CA GLU A 29 -14.70 9.21 8.60
C GLU A 29 -14.73 7.71 8.27
N GLU A 30 -15.92 7.16 8.02
CA GLU A 30 -16.08 5.73 7.73
C GLU A 30 -15.27 5.30 6.50
N THR A 31 -15.32 6.09 5.43
CA THR A 31 -14.57 5.81 4.19
C THR A 31 -13.07 5.88 4.42
N ILE A 32 -12.60 6.87 5.17
CA ILE A 32 -11.17 7.05 5.45
C ILE A 32 -10.65 5.94 6.37
N TYR A 33 -11.37 5.57 7.42
CA TYR A 33 -10.97 4.48 8.30
C TYR A 33 -10.89 3.14 7.55
N ARG A 34 -11.84 2.85 6.66
CA ARG A 34 -11.78 1.65 5.81
C ARG A 34 -10.60 1.69 4.84
N ALA A 35 -10.33 2.85 4.23
CA ALA A 35 -9.19 3.01 3.34
C ALA A 35 -7.85 2.84 4.10
N LEU A 36 -7.73 3.39 5.30
CA LEU A 36 -6.52 3.22 6.14
C LEU A 36 -6.33 1.79 6.63
N ALA A 37 -7.41 1.08 6.90
CA ALA A 37 -7.34 -0.31 7.35
C ALA A 37 -6.73 -1.25 6.30
N ILE A 38 -6.75 -0.88 5.01
CA ILE A 38 -6.09 -1.63 3.93
C ILE A 38 -4.55 -1.64 4.06
N ARG A 39 -3.95 -0.79 4.89
CA ARG A 39 -2.51 -0.84 5.20
C ARG A 39 -2.02 -2.23 5.63
N HIS A 40 -2.92 -3.06 6.17
CA HIS A 40 -2.61 -4.44 6.53
C HIS A 40 -2.19 -5.32 5.34
N MET A 41 -2.38 -4.86 4.11
CA MET A 41 -1.94 -5.56 2.90
C MET A 41 -0.57 -5.07 2.37
N GLU A 42 -0.03 -3.95 2.85
CA GLU A 42 1.22 -3.37 2.32
C GLU A 42 2.42 -4.31 2.53
N LEU A 43 2.66 -4.72 3.78
CA LEU A 43 3.76 -5.65 4.07
C LEU A 43 3.59 -7.02 3.41
N PRO A 44 2.40 -7.66 3.43
CA PRO A 44 2.17 -8.90 2.67
C PRO A 44 2.41 -8.77 1.16
N VAL A 45 2.12 -7.64 0.53
CA VAL A 45 2.51 -7.40 -0.88
C VAL A 45 4.03 -7.48 -1.02
N GLY A 46 4.78 -6.82 -0.15
CA GLY A 46 6.24 -6.89 -0.12
C GLY A 46 6.77 -8.32 0.08
N GLU A 47 6.13 -9.10 0.95
CA GLU A 47 6.46 -10.52 1.17
C GLU A 47 6.23 -11.36 -0.09
N PHE A 48 5.12 -11.19 -0.79
CA PHE A 48 4.84 -11.89 -2.05
C PHE A 48 5.83 -11.53 -3.15
N ILE A 49 6.24 -10.27 -3.23
CA ILE A 49 7.29 -9.86 -4.18
C ILE A 49 8.62 -10.50 -3.80
N THR A 50 8.96 -10.54 -2.52
CA THR A 50 10.18 -11.18 -2.01
C THR A 50 10.20 -12.67 -2.32
N GLU A 51 9.10 -13.38 -2.10
CA GLU A 51 8.96 -14.81 -2.46
C GLU A 51 9.16 -15.02 -3.97
N ALA A 52 8.63 -14.13 -4.81
CA ALA A 52 8.84 -14.21 -6.25
C ALA A 52 10.32 -14.00 -6.64
N LEU A 53 11.07 -13.20 -5.87
CA LEU A 53 12.49 -12.97 -6.09
C LEU A 53 13.38 -14.19 -5.76
N GLU A 54 12.87 -15.18 -5.02
CA GLU A 54 13.55 -16.44 -4.78
C GLU A 54 13.60 -17.30 -6.06
N LYS A 55 12.72 -17.05 -7.02
CA LYS A 55 12.68 -17.69 -8.32
C LYS A 55 13.64 -17.02 -9.30
N GLU A 56 13.95 -17.71 -10.40
CA GLU A 56 14.76 -17.14 -11.46
C GLU A 56 13.99 -16.01 -12.17
N VAL A 57 14.49 -14.79 -12.06
CA VAL A 57 13.96 -13.60 -12.74
C VAL A 57 15.09 -12.84 -13.43
N PRO A 58 14.84 -12.17 -14.56
CA PRO A 58 15.85 -11.31 -15.21
C PRO A 58 16.41 -10.26 -14.25
N ARG A 59 17.72 -9.98 -14.33
CA ARG A 59 18.40 -9.04 -13.44
C ARG A 59 17.72 -7.66 -13.35
N SER A 60 17.28 -7.14 -14.48
CA SER A 60 16.58 -5.85 -14.53
C SER A 60 15.20 -5.89 -13.86
N ALA A 61 14.46 -6.99 -13.99
CA ALA A 61 13.21 -7.20 -13.27
C ALA A 61 13.45 -7.33 -11.76
N ARG A 62 14.50 -8.05 -11.35
CA ARG A 62 14.91 -8.18 -9.95
C ARG A 62 15.13 -6.82 -9.31
N THR A 63 15.93 -5.96 -9.90
CA THR A 63 16.23 -4.62 -9.38
C THR A 63 14.95 -3.77 -9.21
N LEU A 64 14.02 -3.85 -10.16
CA LEU A 64 12.73 -3.16 -10.05
C LEU A 64 11.88 -3.72 -8.90
N LEU A 65 11.77 -5.03 -8.78
CA LEU A 65 10.99 -5.68 -7.72
C LEU A 65 11.57 -5.42 -6.33
N GLU A 66 12.89 -5.47 -6.16
CA GLU A 66 13.57 -5.08 -4.90
C GLU A 66 13.29 -3.62 -4.53
N SER A 67 13.24 -2.74 -5.52
CA SER A 67 12.82 -1.35 -5.30
C SER A 67 11.36 -1.23 -4.85
N ASN A 68 10.47 -2.07 -5.38
CA ASN A 68 9.07 -2.10 -4.96
C ASN A 68 8.93 -2.58 -3.50
N VAL A 69 9.62 -3.65 -3.11
CA VAL A 69 9.63 -4.11 -1.70
C VAL A 69 9.99 -2.98 -0.74
N LYS A 70 10.96 -2.14 -1.10
CA LYS A 70 11.35 -0.97 -0.28
C LYS A 70 10.24 0.09 -0.22
N ASP A 71 9.46 0.23 -1.29
CA ASP A 71 8.33 1.17 -1.31
C ASP A 71 7.20 0.67 -0.40
N GLU A 72 6.91 -0.64 -0.34
CA GLU A 72 5.88 -1.20 0.56
C GLU A 72 6.15 -0.87 2.03
N ILE A 73 7.41 -0.94 2.45
CA ILE A 73 7.81 -0.53 3.80
C ILE A 73 7.53 0.96 4.06
N LYS A 74 7.75 1.82 3.06
CA LYS A 74 7.45 3.24 3.18
C LYS A 74 5.95 3.53 3.17
N HIS A 75 5.17 2.79 2.36
CA HIS A 75 3.72 2.90 2.34
C HIS A 75 3.13 2.53 3.70
N ASP A 76 3.52 1.40 4.26
CA ASP A 76 3.10 0.97 5.59
C ASP A 76 3.42 2.02 6.66
N LEU A 77 4.63 2.57 6.64
CA LEU A 77 5.05 3.61 7.57
C LEU A 77 4.23 4.90 7.41
N ALA A 78 3.98 5.34 6.18
CA ALA A 78 3.18 6.53 5.90
C ALA A 78 1.75 6.38 6.42
N LEU A 79 1.11 5.24 6.14
CA LEU A 79 -0.24 4.93 6.61
C LEU A 79 -0.30 4.77 8.14
N THR A 80 0.76 4.21 8.76
CA THR A 80 0.89 4.13 10.21
C THR A 80 0.96 5.52 10.86
N TYR A 81 1.70 6.44 10.29
CA TYR A 81 1.74 7.83 10.80
C TYR A 81 0.36 8.48 10.80
N ILE A 82 -0.41 8.27 9.73
CA ILE A 82 -1.77 8.79 9.63
C ILE A 82 -2.68 8.13 10.66
N THR A 83 -2.62 6.82 10.78
CA THR A 83 -3.41 6.04 11.75
C THR A 83 -3.13 6.51 13.19
N ASN A 84 -1.87 6.77 13.52
CA ASN A 84 -1.49 7.30 14.83
C ASN A 84 -2.05 8.70 15.09
N ALA A 85 -2.23 9.50 14.05
CA ALA A 85 -2.75 10.87 14.17
C ALA A 85 -4.28 10.93 14.29
N ILE A 86 -5.01 10.07 13.59
CA ILE A 86 -6.50 10.12 13.53
C ILE A 86 -7.19 8.97 14.24
N GLY A 87 -6.45 7.92 14.62
CA GLY A 87 -7.00 6.69 15.21
C GLY A 87 -7.47 5.68 14.17
N VAL A 88 -8.14 4.65 14.66
CA VAL A 88 -8.67 3.52 13.89
C VAL A 88 -10.13 3.27 14.22
N ASP A 89 -10.86 2.66 13.30
CA ASP A 89 -12.19 2.10 13.54
C ASP A 89 -12.10 0.58 13.62
N GLU A 90 -12.53 0.01 14.76
CA GLU A 90 -12.40 -1.42 15.03
C GLU A 90 -13.12 -2.30 14.00
N LYS A 91 -14.27 -1.85 13.51
CA LYS A 91 -15.02 -2.58 12.49
C LYS A 91 -14.28 -2.58 11.16
N ALA A 92 -13.74 -1.43 10.75
CA ALA A 92 -12.93 -1.32 9.53
C ALA A 92 -11.66 -2.19 9.61
N GLU A 93 -10.99 -2.20 10.76
CA GLU A 93 -9.82 -3.06 11.01
C GLU A 93 -10.19 -4.55 10.87
N TYR A 94 -11.28 -4.97 11.49
CA TYR A 94 -11.75 -6.36 11.41
C TYR A 94 -12.10 -6.77 9.97
N GLU A 95 -12.82 -5.94 9.24
CA GLU A 95 -13.16 -6.17 7.83
C GLU A 95 -11.90 -6.29 6.95
N ALA A 96 -10.92 -5.40 7.16
CA ALA A 96 -9.66 -5.40 6.41
C ALA A 96 -8.81 -6.64 6.70
N LEU A 97 -8.74 -7.08 7.96
CA LEU A 97 -8.02 -8.31 8.33
C LEU A 97 -8.65 -9.55 7.71
N ARG A 98 -9.97 -9.64 7.67
CA ARG A 98 -10.66 -10.73 6.97
C ARG A 98 -10.39 -10.71 5.46
N LEU A 99 -10.38 -9.54 4.85
CA LEU A 99 -10.03 -9.40 3.43
C LEU A 99 -8.59 -9.84 3.18
N ARG A 100 -7.66 -9.40 4.01
CA ARG A 100 -6.27 -9.80 3.95
C ARG A 100 -6.12 -11.32 4.03
N ASP A 101 -6.72 -11.95 5.03
CA ASP A 101 -6.60 -13.40 5.25
C ASP A 101 -7.16 -14.19 4.05
N ALA A 102 -8.29 -13.77 3.49
CA ALA A 102 -8.85 -14.38 2.28
C ALA A 102 -7.95 -14.22 1.05
N TRP A 103 -7.35 -13.06 0.89
CA TRP A 103 -6.43 -12.76 -0.20
C TRP A 103 -5.09 -13.49 -0.05
N GLU A 104 -4.50 -13.52 1.15
CA GLU A 104 -3.26 -14.25 1.42
C GLU A 104 -3.42 -15.76 1.24
N SER A 105 -4.52 -16.33 1.68
CA SER A 105 -4.80 -17.76 1.58
C SER A 105 -5.22 -18.22 0.19
N HIS A 106 -5.49 -17.31 -0.74
CA HIS A 106 -5.86 -17.67 -2.11
C HIS A 106 -4.72 -18.42 -2.80
N PRO A 107 -5.01 -19.53 -3.53
CA PRO A 107 -3.98 -20.41 -4.08
C PRO A 107 -3.25 -19.88 -5.32
N ASP A 108 -3.59 -18.68 -5.81
CA ASP A 108 -2.96 -18.08 -6.96
C ASP A 108 -1.49 -17.72 -6.73
N HIS A 109 -0.77 -17.51 -7.83
CA HIS A 109 0.63 -17.14 -7.82
C HIS A 109 0.84 -15.81 -7.05
N THR A 110 1.89 -15.73 -6.23
CA THR A 110 2.18 -14.59 -5.35
C THR A 110 2.28 -13.24 -6.06
N ILE A 111 2.91 -13.20 -7.24
CA ILE A 111 2.96 -11.98 -8.07
C ILE A 111 1.56 -11.56 -8.54
N LEU A 112 0.69 -12.50 -8.86
CA LEU A 112 -0.70 -12.18 -9.25
C LEU A 112 -1.47 -11.60 -8.07
N LYS A 113 -1.31 -12.15 -6.87
CA LYS A 113 -1.90 -11.59 -5.64
C LYS A 113 -1.39 -10.19 -5.35
N ALA A 114 -0.08 -9.95 -5.45
CA ALA A 114 0.50 -8.62 -5.33
C ALA A 114 -0.06 -7.64 -6.38
N LEU A 115 -0.19 -8.06 -7.63
CA LEU A 115 -0.78 -7.27 -8.71
C LEU A 115 -2.24 -6.86 -8.41
N VAL A 116 -3.04 -7.77 -7.86
CA VAL A 116 -4.44 -7.47 -7.47
C VAL A 116 -4.48 -6.41 -6.37
N ALA A 117 -3.63 -6.51 -5.35
CA ALA A 117 -3.54 -5.48 -4.32
C ALA A 117 -3.15 -4.12 -4.91
N GLU A 118 -2.06 -4.08 -5.67
CA GLU A 118 -1.48 -2.85 -6.23
C GLU A 118 -2.37 -2.17 -7.27
N ARG A 119 -2.97 -2.94 -8.17
CA ARG A 119 -3.64 -2.40 -9.37
C ARG A 119 -5.16 -2.37 -9.26
N ALA A 120 -5.74 -3.12 -8.35
CA ALA A 120 -7.18 -3.08 -8.11
C ALA A 120 -7.50 -2.41 -6.77
N ILE A 121 -6.99 -2.94 -5.66
CA ILE A 121 -7.36 -2.47 -4.32
C ILE A 121 -6.81 -1.08 -4.05
N PHE A 122 -5.50 -0.89 -4.08
CA PHE A 122 -4.88 0.39 -3.79
C PHE A 122 -5.23 1.46 -4.83
N PHE A 123 -5.31 1.09 -6.11
CA PHE A 123 -5.70 2.00 -7.17
C PHE A 123 -7.08 2.62 -6.94
N VAL A 124 -8.02 1.86 -6.37
CA VAL A 124 -9.37 2.36 -6.06
C VAL A 124 -9.38 3.16 -4.76
N ILE A 125 -8.64 2.70 -3.75
CA ILE A 125 -8.75 3.21 -2.38
C ILE A 125 -7.91 4.47 -2.15
N LEU A 126 -6.66 4.51 -2.60
CA LEU A 126 -5.76 5.65 -2.36
C LEU A 126 -6.31 7.00 -2.86
N PRO A 127 -7.04 7.10 -3.99
CA PRO A 127 -7.65 8.35 -4.40
C PRO A 127 -8.62 8.97 -3.38
N PHE A 128 -9.24 8.18 -2.50
CA PHE A 128 -10.13 8.72 -1.46
C PHE A 128 -9.41 9.67 -0.51
N PHE A 129 -8.13 9.44 -0.22
CA PHE A 129 -7.34 10.32 0.63
C PHE A 129 -7.18 11.73 0.07
N ARG A 130 -7.27 11.90 -1.24
CA ARG A 130 -7.19 13.23 -1.89
C ARG A 130 -8.43 14.08 -1.65
N PHE A 131 -9.54 13.46 -1.32
CA PHE A 131 -10.81 14.14 -1.04
C PHE A 131 -11.05 14.40 0.43
N CYS A 132 -10.15 13.96 1.32
CA CYS A 132 -10.24 14.31 2.73
C CYS A 132 -9.66 15.71 2.99
N GLY A 133 -10.09 16.32 4.11
CA GLY A 133 -9.64 17.65 4.50
C GLY A 133 -8.22 17.71 5.04
N ASP A 134 -7.61 16.56 5.33
CA ASP A 134 -6.28 16.47 5.97
C ASP A 134 -5.15 16.60 4.93
N PRO A 135 -4.22 17.58 5.13
CA PRO A 135 -3.08 17.73 4.22
C PRO A 135 -2.13 16.51 4.20
N GLY A 136 -1.98 15.82 5.34
CA GLY A 136 -1.13 14.62 5.44
C GLY A 136 -1.67 13.48 4.58
N LEU A 137 -2.99 13.23 4.62
CA LEU A 137 -3.65 12.22 3.81
C LEU A 137 -3.56 12.48 2.29
N ARG A 138 -3.49 13.75 1.88
CA ARG A 138 -3.39 14.11 0.46
C ARG A 138 -2.02 13.80 -0.14
N THR A 139 -1.01 13.57 0.67
CA THR A 139 0.37 13.31 0.23
C THR A 139 0.71 11.84 0.11
N VAL A 140 -0.15 10.98 0.60
CA VAL A 140 0.01 9.50 0.56
C VAL A 140 -0.26 8.89 -0.83
#